data_145fcadc8549647058a7e6d14959b4af
#
_entry.id   145fcadc8549647058a7e6d14959b4af
#
_cell.length_a   1.000
_cell.length_b   1.000
_cell.length_c   1.000
_cell.angle_alpha   90.00
_cell.angle_beta   90.00
_cell.angle_gamma   90.00
#
_symmetry.space_group_name_H-M   'P 1'
#
loop_
_entity.id
_entity.type
_entity.pdbx_description
1 polymer ?
#
loop_
_entity_poly.entity_id
_entity_poly.type
_entity_poly.pdbx_seq_one_letter_code
_entity_poly.pdbx_strand_id
1 'polypeptide(L)'
;MKRALAWVLLLGAALAGPCAERPYTLETEEGLLGGEEMSYDGEALVFEGRACLEGKGFRLEAPRIVYLEGEGSFQAEGLTGLAQGWRLEAGRLEGKLLKEVRLARGSLRAEAAELTLSSPPEGRKVRLTTPAYRVRADKATFTEKEARLFGFLATPCPCGEDLRLSLEEATFLVDTGELRGEASLGLFGLEVPLSEARVNLNRPPRLESPLVFSASDTGGYTLGLRDFPLPRPEEEVGAWKRRLTLLASGLTTSKESLLFGLKEGSLGAEVRLGYGAGVRAFWDDLLFAATPLPPDATTPRLEARYTPRFLLEGAELKPFVRYAETASAQGWTLGLEGRYPWGFREGPFSLSLEPGLLLALYPGRDPYLSLWGSLRAAFREGEARAEVGYWGRLEPFGPRNLFAYEARPEGQRLDLLLAYGPLEGRYYLENPLGNRMVGVEVAYRDEALGRFRVGWREGSYPEWLFAYAMPEPDRACCQALWLAPQVGLGPEGVSRYGLTLRLYDGCFAYELKAQNVLKGQYDEATGFSLGFGLRVR
;
A
#
# COMPACT_ATOMS: atom_id res chain seq x y z
N MET A 1 -13.18 -28.71 12.29
CA MET A 1 -12.14 -29.19 13.22
C MET A 1 -11.07 -28.14 13.59
N LYS A 2 -10.82 -27.08 12.82
CA LYS A 2 -9.80 -26.04 13.15
C LYS A 2 -10.21 -25.02 14.24
N ARG A 3 -11.49 -24.92 14.61
CA ARG A 3 -11.96 -24.01 15.67
C ARG A 3 -11.95 -24.61 17.09
N ALA A 4 -11.89 -25.92 17.23
CA ALA A 4 -11.83 -26.57 18.53
C ALA A 4 -10.43 -26.56 19.16
N LEU A 5 -9.36 -26.48 18.34
CA LEU A 5 -7.97 -26.42 18.85
C LEU A 5 -7.61 -25.04 19.44
N ALA A 6 -8.26 -23.97 18.98
CA ALA A 6 -8.01 -22.62 19.49
C ALA A 6 -8.56 -22.41 20.93
N TRP A 7 -9.59 -23.14 21.34
CA TRP A 7 -10.16 -23.05 22.67
C TRP A 7 -9.38 -23.84 23.74
N VAL A 8 -8.67 -24.88 23.35
CA VAL A 8 -7.85 -25.66 24.28
C VAL A 8 -6.56 -24.91 24.66
N LEU A 9 -6.02 -24.07 23.76
CA LEU A 9 -4.87 -23.19 24.05
C LEU A 9 -5.23 -21.95 24.87
N LEU A 10 -6.50 -21.53 24.88
CA LEU A 10 -6.98 -20.38 25.69
C LEU A 10 -7.31 -20.78 27.15
N LEU A 11 -7.61 -22.05 27.42
CA LEU A 11 -7.91 -22.52 28.76
C LEU A 11 -6.66 -22.87 29.59
N GLY A 12 -5.51 -23.08 28.96
CA GLY A 12 -4.23 -23.33 29.64
C GLY A 12 -3.55 -22.08 30.25
N ALA A 13 -4.01 -20.85 29.91
CA ALA A 13 -3.36 -19.60 30.35
C ALA A 13 -4.07 -18.91 31.54
N ALA A 14 -5.12 -19.48 32.11
CA ALA A 14 -6.01 -18.77 33.03
C ALA A 14 -5.97 -19.17 34.49
N LEU A 15 -5.12 -20.10 34.93
CA LEU A 15 -5.18 -20.64 36.31
C LEU A 15 -3.80 -20.99 36.95
N ALA A 16 -2.76 -20.21 36.64
CA ALA A 16 -1.55 -20.33 37.48
C ALA A 16 -1.64 -19.28 38.59
N GLY A 17 -1.92 -19.70 39.81
CA GLY A 17 -1.84 -18.86 41.02
C GLY A 17 -0.42 -18.37 41.25
N PRO A 18 -0.18 -17.27 42.02
CA PRO A 18 1.15 -16.75 42.31
C PRO A 18 2.06 -17.85 42.89
N CYS A 19 3.39 -17.75 42.71
CA CYS A 19 4.34 -18.69 43.25
C CYS A 19 4.20 -18.86 44.80
N ALA A 20 3.77 -17.80 45.47
CA ALA A 20 3.49 -17.80 46.91
C ALA A 20 2.34 -18.74 47.34
N GLU A 21 1.48 -19.19 46.44
CA GLU A 21 0.39 -20.14 46.72
C GLU A 21 0.84 -21.62 46.61
N ARG A 22 2.10 -21.88 46.26
CA ARG A 22 2.63 -23.25 46.17
C ARG A 22 2.93 -23.82 47.57
N PRO A 23 2.77 -25.15 47.76
CA PRO A 23 3.03 -25.78 49.04
C PRO A 23 4.46 -25.59 49.55
N TYR A 24 5.43 -25.58 48.63
CA TYR A 24 6.84 -25.37 48.94
C TYR A 24 7.31 -24.09 48.27
N THR A 25 7.88 -23.16 49.05
CA THR A 25 8.41 -21.90 48.57
C THR A 25 9.77 -21.59 49.16
N LEU A 26 10.63 -20.94 48.39
CA LEU A 26 11.94 -20.46 48.80
C LEU A 26 12.13 -19.02 48.27
N GLU A 27 12.42 -18.10 49.17
CA GLU A 27 12.82 -16.74 48.79
C GLU A 27 14.32 -16.72 48.51
N THR A 28 14.67 -16.21 47.34
CA THR A 28 16.05 -16.04 46.85
C THR A 28 16.34 -14.59 46.53
N GLU A 29 17.59 -14.20 46.27
CA GLU A 29 17.93 -12.85 45.85
C GLU A 29 17.26 -12.45 44.52
N GLU A 30 16.94 -13.43 43.67
CA GLU A 30 16.36 -13.24 42.33
C GLU A 30 14.82 -13.19 42.35
N GLY A 31 14.21 -13.72 43.38
CA GLY A 31 12.76 -13.80 43.53
C GLY A 31 12.28 -15.03 44.32
N LEU A 32 10.97 -15.23 44.24
CA LEU A 32 10.30 -16.34 44.92
C LEU A 32 10.25 -17.58 44.02
N LEU A 33 10.80 -18.67 44.47
CA LEU A 33 10.73 -20.01 43.86
C LEU A 33 9.63 -20.80 44.54
N GLY A 34 8.85 -21.59 43.79
CA GLY A 34 7.78 -22.42 44.36
C GLY A 34 7.54 -23.68 43.53
N GLY A 35 6.98 -24.72 44.17
CA GLY A 35 6.61 -25.97 43.53
C GLY A 35 5.59 -26.78 44.34
N GLU A 36 4.99 -27.79 43.73
CA GLU A 36 4.09 -28.74 44.40
C GLU A 36 4.88 -29.78 45.21
N GLU A 37 6.10 -30.11 44.77
CA GLU A 37 7.03 -31.00 45.41
C GLU A 37 8.40 -30.33 45.53
N MET A 38 9.15 -30.67 46.60
CA MET A 38 10.51 -30.16 46.80
C MET A 38 11.38 -31.30 47.32
N SER A 39 12.56 -31.47 46.75
CA SER A 39 13.58 -32.41 47.19
C SER A 39 14.95 -31.72 47.27
N TYR A 40 15.85 -32.25 48.11
CA TYR A 40 17.22 -31.76 48.29
C TYR A 40 18.19 -32.94 48.13
N ASP A 41 19.17 -32.79 47.28
CA ASP A 41 20.15 -33.85 46.97
C ASP A 41 21.54 -33.61 47.61
N GLY A 42 21.67 -32.59 48.46
CA GLY A 42 22.90 -32.23 49.15
C GLY A 42 23.64 -31.07 48.53
N GLU A 43 23.35 -30.70 47.27
CA GLU A 43 23.94 -29.56 46.54
C GLU A 43 22.87 -28.66 45.89
N ALA A 44 21.70 -29.25 45.58
CA ALA A 44 20.65 -28.54 44.87
C ALA A 44 19.27 -28.76 45.51
N LEU A 45 18.45 -27.75 45.51
CA LEU A 45 17.03 -27.81 45.77
C LEU A 45 16.27 -27.99 44.46
N VAL A 46 15.47 -29.01 44.37
CA VAL A 46 14.70 -29.37 43.18
C VAL A 46 13.23 -29.12 43.47
N PHE A 47 12.59 -28.27 42.69
CA PHE A 47 11.16 -28.00 42.71
C PHE A 47 10.50 -28.66 41.51
N GLU A 48 9.45 -29.43 41.72
CA GLU A 48 8.71 -30.17 40.71
C GLU A 48 7.20 -29.92 40.85
N GLY A 49 6.43 -30.34 39.85
CA GLY A 49 4.99 -30.14 39.84
C GLY A 49 4.62 -28.64 39.69
N ARG A 50 4.59 -28.15 38.47
CA ARG A 50 4.35 -26.74 38.19
C ARG A 50 5.29 -25.80 38.94
N ALA A 51 6.57 -26.14 38.91
CA ALA A 51 7.58 -25.29 39.52
C ALA A 51 7.55 -23.88 38.90
N CYS A 52 7.71 -22.85 39.71
CA CYS A 52 7.66 -21.47 39.26
C CYS A 52 8.73 -20.59 39.90
N LEU A 53 9.19 -19.60 39.16
CA LEU A 53 10.10 -18.55 39.59
C LEU A 53 9.46 -17.19 39.33
N GLU A 54 9.24 -16.38 40.34
CA GLU A 54 8.60 -15.07 40.27
C GLU A 54 9.55 -14.01 40.82
N GLY A 55 9.93 -13.09 39.94
CA GLY A 55 10.81 -11.98 40.25
C GLY A 55 10.21 -10.64 39.84
N LYS A 56 11.01 -9.57 39.92
CA LYS A 56 10.57 -8.21 39.58
C LYS A 56 10.25 -8.07 38.10
N GLY A 57 8.97 -8.16 37.74
CA GLY A 57 8.48 -7.97 36.37
C GLY A 57 8.54 -9.21 35.50
N PHE A 58 8.81 -10.38 36.06
CA PHE A 58 8.70 -11.66 35.35
C PHE A 58 8.12 -12.75 36.25
N ARG A 59 7.52 -13.72 35.60
CA ARG A 59 7.05 -14.96 36.19
C ARG A 59 7.21 -16.07 35.19
N LEU A 60 7.93 -17.14 35.59
CA LEU A 60 8.23 -18.29 34.77
C LEU A 60 7.68 -19.53 35.44
N GLU A 61 7.23 -20.49 34.65
CA GLU A 61 6.77 -21.79 35.05
C GLU A 61 7.50 -22.87 34.23
N ALA A 62 7.87 -23.97 34.88
CA ALA A 62 8.49 -25.12 34.26
C ALA A 62 8.02 -26.41 34.96
N PRO A 63 8.12 -27.59 34.32
CA PRO A 63 7.87 -28.86 34.99
C PRO A 63 8.78 -29.07 36.20
N ARG A 64 10.04 -28.62 36.09
CA ARG A 64 11.08 -28.76 37.11
C ARG A 64 12.01 -27.53 37.08
N ILE A 65 12.34 -27.01 38.26
CA ILE A 65 13.36 -25.98 38.47
C ILE A 65 14.35 -26.50 39.53
N VAL A 66 15.63 -26.41 39.20
CA VAL A 66 16.74 -26.76 40.08
C VAL A 66 17.41 -25.49 40.56
N TYR A 67 17.55 -25.31 41.86
CA TYR A 67 18.29 -24.20 42.46
C TYR A 67 19.59 -24.74 43.07
N LEU A 68 20.73 -24.30 42.54
CA LEU A 68 22.08 -24.63 42.99
C LEU A 68 22.47 -23.67 44.13
N GLU A 69 22.37 -24.11 45.38
CA GLU A 69 22.50 -23.26 46.55
C GLU A 69 23.90 -22.65 46.67
N GLY A 70 24.94 -23.40 46.33
CA GLY A 70 26.33 -22.94 46.37
C GLY A 70 26.67 -21.87 45.34
N GLU A 71 25.93 -21.82 44.24
CA GLU A 71 26.12 -20.87 43.13
C GLU A 71 25.06 -19.76 43.10
N GLY A 72 23.98 -19.92 43.85
CA GLY A 72 22.81 -19.04 43.79
C GLY A 72 22.14 -19.03 42.41
N SER A 73 22.24 -20.10 41.64
CA SER A 73 21.84 -20.16 40.23
C SER A 73 20.68 -21.13 39.99
N PHE A 74 19.92 -20.90 38.91
CA PHE A 74 18.77 -21.74 38.53
C PHE A 74 19.05 -22.51 37.25
N GLN A 75 18.47 -23.69 37.16
CA GLN A 75 18.42 -24.49 35.94
C GLN A 75 17.00 -25.01 35.73
N ALA A 76 16.49 -24.85 34.50
CA ALA A 76 15.18 -25.40 34.11
C ALA A 76 15.09 -25.57 32.59
N GLU A 77 14.17 -26.43 32.16
CA GLU A 77 13.86 -26.65 30.74
C GLU A 77 12.37 -26.48 30.47
N GLY A 78 12.02 -26.09 29.25
CA GLY A 78 10.62 -25.95 28.81
C GLY A 78 9.82 -24.89 29.58
N LEU A 79 10.41 -23.70 29.74
CA LEU A 79 9.80 -22.64 30.51
C LEU A 79 8.74 -21.89 29.70
N THR A 80 7.67 -21.53 30.42
CA THR A 80 6.63 -20.62 29.93
C THR A 80 6.35 -19.55 30.97
N GLY A 81 5.87 -18.37 30.56
CA GLY A 81 5.54 -17.35 31.54
C GLY A 81 5.26 -15.96 30.95
N LEU A 82 5.51 -14.97 31.78
CA LEU A 82 5.34 -13.55 31.47
C LEU A 82 6.59 -12.78 31.88
N ALA A 83 7.03 -11.85 31.05
CA ALA A 83 8.08 -10.89 31.36
C ALA A 83 7.66 -9.51 30.85
N GLN A 84 7.51 -8.54 31.74
CA GLN A 84 7.09 -7.16 31.42
C GLN A 84 5.84 -7.10 30.52
N GLY A 85 4.84 -7.96 30.77
CA GLY A 85 3.62 -8.04 29.97
C GLY A 85 3.75 -8.80 28.64
N TRP A 86 4.94 -9.33 28.33
CA TRP A 86 5.15 -10.22 27.18
C TRP A 86 4.97 -11.68 27.63
N ARG A 87 4.20 -12.45 26.85
CA ARG A 87 4.19 -13.92 27.00
C ARG A 87 5.55 -14.45 26.56
N LEU A 88 6.14 -15.30 27.38
CA LEU A 88 7.47 -15.84 27.19
C LEU A 88 7.41 -17.38 27.12
N GLU A 89 8.15 -17.93 26.18
CA GLU A 89 8.50 -19.36 26.11
C GLU A 89 10.02 -19.44 25.95
N ALA A 90 10.68 -20.32 26.69
CA ALA A 90 12.12 -20.52 26.59
C ALA A 90 12.47 -22.02 26.65
N GLY A 91 13.48 -22.39 25.87
CA GLY A 91 13.96 -23.77 25.87
C GLY A 91 14.66 -24.14 27.19
N ARG A 92 15.51 -23.24 27.71
CA ARG A 92 16.35 -23.50 28.88
C ARG A 92 16.63 -22.24 29.70
N LEU A 93 16.76 -22.41 31.00
CA LEU A 93 17.28 -21.41 31.95
C LEU A 93 18.59 -21.91 32.55
N GLU A 94 19.62 -21.10 32.51
CA GLU A 94 20.93 -21.32 33.14
C GLU A 94 21.33 -20.04 33.91
N GLY A 95 21.30 -20.10 35.24
CA GLY A 95 21.43 -18.90 36.07
C GLY A 95 20.30 -17.91 35.84
N LYS A 96 20.63 -16.71 35.32
CA LYS A 96 19.68 -15.66 34.91
C LYS A 96 19.44 -15.61 33.39
N LEU A 97 20.06 -16.54 32.65
CA LEU A 97 20.07 -16.53 31.20
C LEU A 97 19.06 -17.56 30.66
N LEU A 98 18.04 -17.07 29.96
CA LEU A 98 17.14 -17.87 29.18
C LEU A 98 17.72 -18.04 27.76
N LYS A 99 17.62 -19.26 27.22
CA LYS A 99 18.04 -19.60 25.85
C LYS A 99 16.85 -20.01 25.00
N GLU A 100 16.94 -19.76 23.69
CA GLU A 100 15.89 -20.09 22.72
C GLU A 100 14.53 -19.47 23.09
N VAL A 101 14.56 -18.15 23.29
CA VAL A 101 13.42 -17.41 23.84
C VAL A 101 12.48 -16.96 22.73
N ARG A 102 11.20 -17.17 22.95
CA ARG A 102 10.11 -16.61 22.16
C ARG A 102 9.25 -15.70 23.03
N LEU A 103 9.04 -14.49 22.54
CA LEU A 103 8.23 -13.49 23.18
C LEU A 103 7.02 -13.14 22.30
N ALA A 104 5.86 -12.98 22.90
CA ALA A 104 4.65 -12.62 22.18
C ALA A 104 3.83 -11.56 22.94
N ARG A 105 3.36 -10.52 22.22
CA ARG A 105 2.44 -9.53 22.74
C ARG A 105 1.50 -9.03 21.63
N GLY A 106 0.21 -9.34 21.73
CA GLY A 106 -0.74 -9.06 20.66
C GLY A 106 -0.36 -9.77 19.36
N SER A 107 -0.17 -8.99 18.29
CA SER A 107 0.29 -9.48 16.98
C SER A 107 1.81 -9.55 16.82
N LEU A 108 2.57 -9.01 17.79
CA LEU A 108 4.02 -8.99 17.77
C LEU A 108 4.58 -10.35 18.21
N ARG A 109 5.63 -10.79 17.52
CA ARG A 109 6.40 -11.97 17.84
C ARG A 109 7.87 -11.62 17.82
N ALA A 110 8.58 -11.94 18.89
CA ALA A 110 10.03 -11.76 18.98
C ALA A 110 10.68 -13.10 19.34
N GLU A 111 11.83 -13.35 18.76
CA GLU A 111 12.71 -14.47 19.10
C GLU A 111 14.04 -13.86 19.54
N ALA A 112 14.62 -14.38 20.61
CA ALA A 112 15.95 -14.01 21.07
C ALA A 112 16.77 -15.30 21.28
N ALA A 113 18.03 -15.27 20.87
CA ALA A 113 18.90 -16.41 21.17
C ALA A 113 19.11 -16.53 22.68
N GLU A 114 19.22 -15.39 23.35
CA GLU A 114 19.44 -15.26 24.78
C GLU A 114 18.61 -14.11 25.35
N LEU A 115 18.06 -14.28 26.55
CA LEU A 115 17.38 -13.23 27.31
C LEU A 115 17.86 -13.29 28.76
N THR A 116 18.44 -12.22 29.25
CA THR A 116 18.84 -12.09 30.65
C THR A 116 17.66 -11.58 31.48
N LEU A 117 17.37 -12.26 32.58
CA LEU A 117 16.34 -11.89 33.56
C LEU A 117 16.83 -10.72 34.41
N SER A 118 16.99 -9.55 33.80
CA SER A 118 17.29 -8.28 34.46
C SER A 118 16.05 -7.40 34.51
N SER A 119 16.10 -6.25 35.14
CA SER A 119 15.01 -5.30 35.16
C SER A 119 15.48 -3.95 34.57
N PRO A 120 15.21 -3.64 33.28
CA PRO A 120 14.42 -4.42 32.29
C PRO A 120 15.17 -5.64 31.74
N PRO A 121 14.45 -6.65 31.22
CA PRO A 121 15.05 -7.80 30.55
C PRO A 121 15.84 -7.40 29.30
N GLU A 122 17.00 -8.07 29.09
CA GLU A 122 17.88 -7.81 27.98
C GLU A 122 18.01 -9.03 27.07
N GLY A 123 17.62 -8.90 25.79
CA GLY A 123 17.75 -9.93 24.76
C GLY A 123 18.93 -9.71 23.84
N ARG A 124 19.55 -10.79 23.36
CA ARG A 124 20.60 -10.77 22.34
C ARG A 124 20.18 -11.52 21.10
N LYS A 125 20.67 -11.05 19.93
CA LYS A 125 20.32 -11.59 18.60
C LYS A 125 18.81 -11.70 18.42
N VAL A 126 18.13 -10.56 18.65
CA VAL A 126 16.68 -10.49 18.63
C VAL A 126 16.17 -10.44 17.18
N ARG A 127 15.15 -11.24 16.89
CA ARG A 127 14.36 -11.17 15.66
C ARG A 127 12.93 -10.82 16.02
N LEU A 128 12.41 -9.73 15.44
CA LEU A 128 11.02 -9.32 15.63
C LEU A 128 10.29 -9.47 14.28
N THR A 129 9.18 -10.18 14.30
CA THR A 129 8.30 -10.30 13.12
C THR A 129 7.04 -9.47 13.36
N THR A 130 6.81 -8.54 12.46
CA THR A 130 5.61 -7.71 12.40
C THR A 130 4.82 -8.01 11.13
N PRO A 131 3.59 -7.55 10.99
CA PRO A 131 2.81 -7.74 9.75
C PRO A 131 3.47 -7.21 8.49
N ALA A 132 4.33 -6.18 8.60
CA ALA A 132 4.89 -5.47 7.46
C ALA A 132 6.42 -5.58 7.33
N TYR A 133 7.13 -5.94 8.41
CA TYR A 133 8.59 -5.95 8.43
C TYR A 133 9.16 -7.17 9.14
N ARG A 134 10.31 -7.61 8.67
CA ARG A 134 11.23 -8.47 9.42
C ARG A 134 12.30 -7.59 10.04
N VAL A 135 12.52 -7.76 11.32
CA VAL A 135 13.42 -6.94 12.11
C VAL A 135 14.50 -7.82 12.73
N ARG A 136 15.73 -7.34 12.73
CA ARG A 136 16.84 -7.92 13.51
C ARG A 136 17.44 -6.82 14.37
N ALA A 137 17.88 -7.20 15.57
CA ALA A 137 18.66 -6.35 16.44
C ALA A 137 19.71 -7.19 17.14
N ASP A 138 20.90 -6.63 17.34
CA ASP A 138 21.96 -7.32 18.05
C ASP A 138 21.62 -7.46 19.53
N LYS A 139 21.01 -6.41 20.09
CA LYS A 139 20.59 -6.34 21.46
C LYS A 139 19.23 -5.61 21.56
N ALA A 140 18.42 -6.02 22.53
CA ALA A 140 17.17 -5.33 22.85
C ALA A 140 16.92 -5.33 24.36
N THR A 141 16.39 -4.22 24.89
CA THR A 141 15.83 -4.16 26.25
C THR A 141 14.34 -3.98 26.15
N PHE A 142 13.58 -4.71 26.97
CA PHE A 142 12.13 -4.78 26.89
C PHE A 142 11.49 -4.20 28.14
N THR A 143 10.56 -3.28 27.96
CA THR A 143 9.65 -2.83 29.01
C THR A 143 8.21 -3.11 28.60
N GLU A 144 7.26 -2.79 29.47
CA GLU A 144 5.85 -2.94 29.15
C GLU A 144 5.41 -2.05 27.97
N LYS A 145 5.98 -0.87 27.80
CA LYS A 145 5.54 0.13 26.81
C LYS A 145 6.46 0.26 25.61
N GLU A 146 7.74 -0.01 25.80
CA GLU A 146 8.75 0.21 24.77
C GLU A 146 9.83 -0.88 24.76
N ALA A 147 10.45 -1.07 23.60
CA ALA A 147 11.69 -1.82 23.46
C ALA A 147 12.76 -0.90 22.88
N ARG A 148 13.95 -0.88 23.49
CA ARG A 148 15.13 -0.23 22.92
C ARG A 148 15.96 -1.26 22.19
N LEU A 149 16.24 -0.98 20.93
CA LEU A 149 16.88 -1.90 19.99
C LEU A 149 18.22 -1.30 19.58
N PHE A 150 19.28 -2.10 19.59
CA PHE A 150 20.63 -1.70 19.20
C PHE A 150 21.12 -2.57 18.05
N GLY A 151 21.87 -1.97 17.11
CA GLY A 151 22.27 -2.65 15.88
C GLY A 151 21.04 -3.12 15.09
N PHE A 152 20.07 -2.23 14.91
CA PHE A 152 18.77 -2.54 14.36
C PHE A 152 18.77 -2.53 12.83
N LEU A 153 18.10 -3.51 12.25
CA LEU A 153 17.82 -3.59 10.82
C LEU A 153 16.40 -4.06 10.58
N ALA A 154 15.62 -3.29 9.82
CA ALA A 154 14.29 -3.66 9.37
C ALA A 154 14.20 -3.73 7.86
N THR A 155 13.51 -4.73 7.34
CA THR A 155 13.23 -4.86 5.91
C THR A 155 11.78 -5.30 5.68
N PRO A 156 11.04 -4.65 4.76
CA PRO A 156 9.73 -5.13 4.33
C PRO A 156 9.84 -6.28 3.32
N CYS A 157 11.04 -6.59 2.85
CA CYS A 157 11.28 -7.60 1.84
C CYS A 157 10.96 -9.00 2.34
N PRO A 158 10.24 -9.84 1.61
CA PRO A 158 10.02 -11.23 2.00
C PRO A 158 11.33 -12.03 2.05
N CYS A 159 12.31 -11.67 1.22
CA CYS A 159 13.65 -12.22 1.19
C CYS A 159 14.64 -11.13 0.73
N GLY A 160 15.89 -11.28 1.15
CA GLY A 160 16.91 -10.25 0.90
C GLY A 160 16.76 -9.03 1.81
N GLU A 161 17.56 -8.02 1.55
CA GLU A 161 17.65 -6.76 2.29
C GLU A 161 17.89 -5.57 1.33
N ASP A 162 17.41 -5.70 0.08
CA ASP A 162 17.59 -4.70 -0.97
C ASP A 162 16.95 -3.36 -0.62
N LEU A 163 15.90 -3.41 0.19
CA LEU A 163 15.32 -2.27 0.89
C LEU A 163 15.42 -2.53 2.38
N ARG A 164 16.23 -1.73 3.06
CA ARG A 164 16.46 -1.87 4.50
C ARG A 164 16.49 -0.52 5.20
N LEU A 165 16.10 -0.52 6.44
CA LEU A 165 16.27 0.58 7.38
C LEU A 165 17.23 0.10 8.47
N SER A 166 18.36 0.75 8.64
CA SER A 166 19.34 0.46 9.68
C SER A 166 19.45 1.62 10.66
N LEU A 167 19.48 1.30 11.96
CA LEU A 167 19.63 2.25 13.05
C LEU A 167 20.67 1.71 14.06
N GLU A 168 21.53 2.58 14.57
CA GLU A 168 22.43 2.20 15.65
C GLU A 168 21.66 1.98 16.95
N GLU A 169 20.75 2.90 17.26
CA GLU A 169 19.82 2.81 18.37
C GLU A 169 18.42 3.20 17.92
N ALA A 170 17.42 2.43 18.32
CA ALA A 170 16.02 2.65 18.01
C ALA A 170 15.13 2.45 19.22
N THR A 171 14.12 3.29 19.39
CA THR A 171 13.03 3.11 20.35
C THR A 171 11.78 2.63 19.62
N PHE A 172 11.31 1.45 20.00
CA PHE A 172 10.09 0.85 19.47
C PHE A 172 8.96 0.97 20.49
N LEU A 173 7.88 1.64 20.13
CA LEU A 173 6.68 1.79 20.94
C LEU A 173 5.74 0.60 20.69
N VAL A 174 5.58 -0.27 21.68
CA VAL A 174 4.86 -1.55 21.54
C VAL A 174 3.39 -1.37 21.15
N ASP A 175 2.71 -0.40 21.75
CA ASP A 175 1.26 -0.20 21.58
C ASP A 175 0.91 0.38 20.20
N THR A 176 1.75 1.24 19.64
CA THR A 176 1.52 1.88 18.33
C THR A 176 2.21 1.18 17.18
N GLY A 177 3.24 0.36 17.47
CA GLY A 177 4.10 -0.24 16.47
C GLY A 177 5.04 0.76 15.80
N GLU A 178 5.24 1.94 16.41
CA GLU A 178 6.09 3.02 15.90
C GLU A 178 7.53 2.83 16.36
N LEU A 179 8.45 2.94 15.42
CA LEU A 179 9.90 2.95 15.62
C LEU A 179 10.44 4.35 15.40
N ARG A 180 11.36 4.78 16.25
CA ARG A 180 12.06 6.09 16.15
C ARG A 180 13.55 5.93 16.38
N GLY A 181 14.34 6.71 15.66
CA GLY A 181 15.80 6.77 15.82
C GLY A 181 16.49 7.41 14.62
N GLU A 182 17.80 7.66 14.75
CA GLU A 182 18.63 8.05 13.62
C GLU A 182 18.85 6.86 12.71
N ALA A 183 18.53 7.02 11.43
CA ALA A 183 18.48 5.90 10.49
C ALA A 183 19.28 6.14 9.22
N SER A 184 19.64 5.04 8.58
CA SER A 184 20.05 5.00 7.18
C SER A 184 19.07 4.14 6.38
N LEU A 185 18.65 4.65 5.23
CA LEU A 185 17.84 3.90 4.27
C LEU A 185 18.77 3.25 3.25
N GLY A 186 18.85 1.93 3.28
CA GLY A 186 19.56 1.15 2.27
C GLY A 186 18.64 0.81 1.10
N LEU A 187 19.08 1.12 -0.13
CA LEU A 187 18.38 0.82 -1.36
C LEU A 187 19.37 0.35 -2.42
N PHE A 188 19.26 -0.89 -2.90
CA PHE A 188 20.17 -1.50 -3.89
C PHE A 188 21.67 -1.36 -3.53
N GLY A 189 22.00 -1.49 -2.24
CA GLY A 189 23.38 -1.34 -1.77
C GLY A 189 23.87 0.11 -1.56
N LEU A 190 23.04 1.10 -1.91
CA LEU A 190 23.29 2.50 -1.57
C LEU A 190 22.68 2.80 -0.20
N GLU A 191 23.37 3.56 0.63
CA GLU A 191 22.87 4.01 1.93
C GLU A 191 22.66 5.52 1.92
N VAL A 192 21.44 5.91 2.27
CA VAL A 192 21.04 7.32 2.39
C VAL A 192 20.80 7.61 3.87
N PRO A 193 21.62 8.46 4.51
CA PRO A 193 21.40 8.81 5.91
C PRO A 193 20.13 9.64 6.06
N LEU A 194 19.34 9.30 7.10
CA LEU A 194 18.15 10.01 7.54
C LEU A 194 18.43 10.52 8.95
N SER A 195 18.31 11.81 9.19
CA SER A 195 18.66 12.42 10.49
C SER A 195 17.75 11.93 11.64
N GLU A 196 16.49 11.68 11.37
CA GLU A 196 15.53 11.06 12.28
C GLU A 196 14.51 10.29 11.43
N ALA A 197 14.26 9.04 11.76
CA ALA A 197 13.25 8.24 11.07
C ALA A 197 12.15 7.83 12.02
N ARG A 198 10.92 7.90 11.53
CA ARG A 198 9.72 7.34 12.15
C ARG A 198 9.14 6.30 11.22
N VAL A 199 8.98 5.08 11.69
CA VAL A 199 8.47 3.95 10.90
C VAL A 199 7.39 3.22 11.67
N ASN A 200 6.25 2.98 11.05
CA ASN A 200 5.24 2.10 11.62
C ASN A 200 5.46 0.67 11.13
N LEU A 201 5.94 -0.21 12.00
CA LEU A 201 6.26 -1.60 11.66
C LEU A 201 5.01 -2.46 11.39
N ASN A 202 3.81 -1.97 11.67
CA ASN A 202 2.56 -2.66 11.37
C ASN A 202 2.01 -2.33 9.96
N ARG A 203 2.61 -1.37 9.27
CA ARG A 203 2.18 -0.93 7.94
C ARG A 203 3.31 -1.08 6.93
N PRO A 204 3.04 -1.68 5.77
CA PRO A 204 4.06 -1.75 4.72
C PRO A 204 4.38 -0.34 4.21
N PRO A 205 5.65 -0.08 3.84
CA PRO A 205 6.02 1.19 3.25
C PRO A 205 5.31 1.34 1.90
N ARG A 206 4.64 2.47 1.70
CA ARG A 206 4.02 2.81 0.42
C ARG A 206 5.06 3.47 -0.49
N LEU A 207 5.95 2.67 -1.03
CA LEU A 207 6.92 3.11 -2.01
C LEU A 207 6.40 2.73 -3.40
N GLU A 208 5.70 3.66 -4.05
CA GLU A 208 5.42 3.55 -5.47
C GLU A 208 6.70 3.87 -6.24
N SER A 209 6.92 3.17 -7.36
CA SER A 209 8.09 3.47 -8.18
C SER A 209 8.01 4.90 -8.71
N PRO A 210 8.99 5.73 -8.40
CA PRO A 210 9.10 7.05 -8.98
C PRO A 210 9.66 6.99 -10.42
N LEU A 211 10.23 5.85 -10.84
CA LEU A 211 10.81 5.68 -12.16
C LEU A 211 9.71 5.58 -13.21
N VAL A 212 9.80 6.42 -14.22
CA VAL A 212 8.94 6.40 -15.39
C VAL A 212 9.79 6.06 -16.60
N PHE A 213 9.41 5.00 -17.29
CA PHE A 213 9.91 4.72 -18.63
C PHE A 213 8.75 4.28 -19.49
N SER A 214 8.57 4.96 -20.62
CA SER A 214 7.61 4.54 -21.64
C SER A 214 8.13 4.90 -23.02
N ALA A 215 7.73 4.13 -24.00
CA ALA A 215 8.02 4.38 -25.41
C ALA A 215 6.75 4.15 -26.22
N SER A 216 6.50 4.99 -27.23
CA SER A 216 5.43 4.76 -28.18
C SER A 216 5.80 5.38 -29.53
N ASP A 217 5.23 4.83 -30.61
CA ASP A 217 5.47 5.32 -31.96
C ASP A 217 5.06 6.80 -32.15
N THR A 218 4.00 7.22 -31.44
CA THR A 218 3.45 8.57 -31.55
C THR A 218 3.99 9.55 -30.51
N GLY A 219 4.40 9.05 -29.33
CA GLY A 219 4.81 9.87 -28.18
C GLY A 219 6.33 9.90 -27.96
N GLY A 220 7.12 9.11 -28.70
CA GLY A 220 8.55 8.95 -28.45
C GLY A 220 8.84 8.31 -27.10
N TYR A 221 10.03 8.56 -26.58
CA TYR A 221 10.43 8.04 -25.26
C TYR A 221 10.12 9.05 -24.15
N THR A 222 9.69 8.53 -23.01
CA THR A 222 9.59 9.27 -21.75
C THR A 222 10.42 8.55 -20.70
N LEU A 223 11.31 9.29 -20.05
CA LEU A 223 12.22 8.77 -19.02
C LEU A 223 12.31 9.76 -17.87
N GLY A 224 12.38 9.27 -16.64
CA GLY A 224 12.70 10.11 -15.48
C GLY A 224 12.07 9.64 -14.18
N LEU A 225 11.90 10.60 -13.28
CA LEU A 225 11.32 10.44 -11.96
C LEU A 225 10.00 11.21 -11.89
N ARG A 226 8.95 10.58 -11.39
CA ARG A 226 7.67 11.24 -11.11
C ARG A 226 7.32 11.06 -9.65
N ASP A 227 7.00 12.16 -8.98
CA ASP A 227 6.62 12.16 -7.56
C ASP A 227 7.62 11.42 -6.66
N PHE A 228 8.93 11.55 -6.98
CA PHE A 228 10.00 10.95 -6.18
C PHE A 228 9.94 11.52 -4.76
N PRO A 229 9.73 10.69 -3.74
CA PRO A 229 9.62 11.15 -2.37
C PRO A 229 10.99 11.64 -1.86
N LEU A 230 11.04 12.89 -1.41
CA LEU A 230 12.23 13.45 -0.77
C LEU A 230 12.10 13.25 0.74
N PRO A 231 13.07 12.58 1.37
CA PRO A 231 13.08 12.34 2.81
C PRO A 231 13.00 13.63 3.61
N ARG A 232 12.24 13.62 4.72
CA ARG A 232 12.21 14.67 5.71
C ARG A 232 12.33 14.04 7.11
N PRO A 233 13.22 14.54 7.98
CA PRO A 233 13.53 13.90 9.25
C PRO A 233 12.32 13.68 10.18
N GLU A 234 11.36 14.58 10.13
CA GLU A 234 10.20 14.58 11.03
C GLU A 234 9.02 13.73 10.52
N GLU A 235 9.10 13.22 9.30
CA GLU A 235 8.00 12.50 8.66
C GLU A 235 8.22 10.98 8.71
N GLU A 236 7.13 10.23 8.80
CA GLU A 236 7.16 8.77 8.72
C GLU A 236 7.75 8.32 7.38
N VAL A 237 8.66 7.33 7.40
CA VAL A 237 9.26 6.76 6.19
C VAL A 237 8.17 6.20 5.28
N GLY A 238 8.15 6.67 4.03
CA GLY A 238 7.13 6.33 3.04
C GLY A 238 5.89 7.25 3.05
N ALA A 239 5.74 8.13 4.03
CA ALA A 239 4.69 9.14 4.10
C ALA A 239 5.17 10.56 3.77
N TRP A 240 6.39 10.68 3.22
CA TRP A 240 7.00 11.96 2.88
C TRP A 240 6.12 12.77 1.94
N LYS A 241 5.82 14.00 2.34
CA LYS A 241 4.93 14.92 1.60
C LYS A 241 5.65 15.65 0.48
N ARG A 242 6.98 15.81 0.60
CA ARG A 242 7.78 16.47 -0.42
C ARG A 242 8.05 15.51 -1.59
N ARG A 243 7.75 15.95 -2.81
CA ARG A 243 7.85 15.16 -4.03
C ARG A 243 8.62 15.91 -5.10
N LEU A 244 9.54 15.22 -5.77
CA LEU A 244 10.32 15.72 -6.90
C LEU A 244 9.85 15.03 -8.18
N THR A 245 9.62 15.81 -9.24
CA THR A 245 9.38 15.30 -10.59
C THR A 245 10.48 15.79 -11.52
N LEU A 246 11.06 14.88 -12.27
CA LEU A 246 12.09 15.13 -13.26
C LEU A 246 11.85 14.22 -14.45
N LEU A 247 11.21 14.70 -15.51
CA LEU A 247 10.82 13.91 -16.67
C LEU A 247 11.36 14.52 -17.96
N ALA A 248 11.99 13.68 -18.77
CA ALA A 248 12.24 13.95 -20.18
C ALA A 248 11.19 13.20 -20.99
N SER A 249 10.42 13.89 -21.81
CA SER A 249 9.32 13.32 -22.59
C SER A 249 9.43 13.70 -24.05
N GLY A 250 8.85 12.87 -24.92
CA GLY A 250 8.83 13.11 -26.37
C GLY A 250 10.20 12.95 -27.03
N LEU A 251 11.18 12.34 -26.34
CA LEU A 251 12.50 12.13 -26.90
C LEU A 251 12.40 11.35 -28.21
N THR A 252 13.17 11.74 -29.21
CA THR A 252 13.14 11.26 -30.61
C THR A 252 11.96 11.76 -31.44
N THR A 253 11.20 12.73 -30.95
CA THR A 253 10.11 13.38 -31.67
C THR A 253 10.30 14.89 -31.71
N SER A 254 9.49 15.62 -32.48
CA SER A 254 9.46 17.09 -32.44
C SER A 254 8.81 17.65 -31.17
N LYS A 255 8.38 16.79 -30.23
CA LYS A 255 7.67 17.17 -28.99
C LYS A 255 8.54 16.97 -27.74
N GLU A 256 9.85 17.10 -27.89
CA GLU A 256 10.78 16.95 -26.75
C GLU A 256 10.54 18.00 -25.68
N SER A 257 10.46 17.57 -24.44
CA SER A 257 10.29 18.44 -23.28
C SER A 257 10.95 17.87 -22.02
N LEU A 258 11.42 18.77 -21.16
CA LEU A 258 11.91 18.48 -19.83
C LEU A 258 10.97 19.10 -18.80
N LEU A 259 10.50 18.32 -17.84
CA LEU A 259 9.65 18.77 -16.75
C LEU A 259 10.41 18.65 -15.44
N PHE A 260 10.49 19.76 -14.72
CA PHE A 260 10.98 19.85 -13.34
C PHE A 260 9.81 20.23 -12.45
N GLY A 261 9.57 19.49 -11.38
CA GLY A 261 8.50 19.79 -10.44
C GLY A 261 8.95 19.55 -9.01
N LEU A 262 8.54 20.43 -8.11
CA LEU A 262 8.66 20.24 -6.67
C LEU A 262 7.29 20.48 -6.04
N LYS A 263 6.86 19.52 -5.21
CA LYS A 263 5.59 19.59 -4.50
C LYS A 263 5.79 19.26 -3.03
N GLU A 264 5.12 19.98 -2.14
CA GLU A 264 5.06 19.69 -0.71
C GLU A 264 3.61 19.88 -0.23
N GLY A 265 2.92 18.76 -0.02
CA GLY A 265 1.49 18.80 0.30
C GLY A 265 0.67 19.41 -0.84
N SER A 266 0.01 20.55 -0.56
CA SER A 266 -0.79 21.32 -1.52
C SER A 266 -0.01 22.44 -2.22
N LEU A 267 1.21 22.72 -1.78
CA LEU A 267 2.12 23.69 -2.40
C LEU A 267 3.02 23.02 -3.44
N GLY A 268 3.21 23.64 -4.60
CA GLY A 268 4.14 23.12 -5.57
C GLY A 268 4.39 24.06 -6.74
N ALA A 269 5.47 23.77 -7.45
CA ALA A 269 5.83 24.46 -8.69
C ALA A 269 6.39 23.46 -9.71
N GLU A 270 6.10 23.69 -10.97
CA GLU A 270 6.56 22.92 -12.10
C GLU A 270 7.09 23.86 -13.18
N VAL A 271 8.18 23.48 -13.81
CA VAL A 271 8.76 24.19 -14.96
C VAL A 271 8.94 23.18 -16.09
N ARG A 272 8.39 23.48 -17.24
CA ARG A 272 8.57 22.70 -18.47
C ARG A 272 9.42 23.48 -19.46
N LEU A 273 10.41 22.83 -20.00
CA LEU A 273 11.27 23.35 -21.07
C LEU A 273 11.02 22.56 -22.35
N GLY A 274 11.20 23.18 -23.52
CA GLY A 274 10.95 22.55 -24.83
C GLY A 274 9.50 22.63 -25.28
N TYR A 275 8.94 21.54 -25.80
CA TYR A 275 7.57 21.55 -26.32
C TYR A 275 6.55 21.81 -25.22
N GLY A 276 5.74 22.85 -25.40
CA GLY A 276 4.82 23.32 -24.36
C GLY A 276 5.53 23.95 -23.16
N ALA A 277 6.65 24.66 -23.43
CA ALA A 277 7.41 25.35 -22.38
C ALA A 277 6.52 26.26 -21.53
N GLY A 278 6.70 26.21 -20.23
CA GLY A 278 5.87 26.99 -19.31
C GLY A 278 6.20 26.73 -17.85
N VAL A 279 5.50 27.46 -16.99
CA VAL A 279 5.59 27.35 -15.53
C VAL A 279 4.21 27.13 -14.95
N ARG A 280 4.13 26.38 -13.86
CA ARG A 280 2.91 26.14 -13.10
C ARG A 280 3.24 26.23 -11.62
N ALA A 281 2.45 26.97 -10.88
CA ALA A 281 2.52 27.04 -9.44
C ALA A 281 1.14 26.79 -8.85
N PHE A 282 1.08 26.09 -7.75
CA PHE A 282 -0.16 25.82 -7.04
C PHE A 282 0.07 25.91 -5.53
N TRP A 283 -0.92 26.45 -4.85
CA TRP A 283 -0.92 26.57 -3.40
C TRP A 283 -2.36 26.40 -2.90
N ASP A 284 -2.62 25.30 -2.20
CA ASP A 284 -3.96 24.90 -1.79
C ASP A 284 -4.97 24.97 -2.95
N ASP A 285 -5.87 25.92 -2.89
CA ASP A 285 -6.94 26.13 -3.87
C ASP A 285 -6.56 27.06 -5.03
N LEU A 286 -5.34 27.61 -5.01
CA LEU A 286 -4.83 28.51 -6.04
C LEU A 286 -3.99 27.75 -7.07
N LEU A 287 -4.20 28.08 -8.34
CA LEU A 287 -3.38 27.63 -9.46
C LEU A 287 -3.00 28.84 -10.31
N PHE A 288 -1.74 28.91 -10.65
CA PHE A 288 -1.22 29.81 -11.69
C PHE A 288 -0.43 29.00 -12.71
N ALA A 289 -0.70 29.19 -13.99
CA ALA A 289 0.05 28.55 -15.07
C ALA A 289 0.29 29.57 -16.21
N ALA A 290 1.51 29.53 -16.73
CA ALA A 290 1.86 30.34 -17.93
C ALA A 290 2.62 29.42 -18.90
N THR A 291 2.10 29.31 -20.12
CA THR A 291 2.65 28.51 -21.23
C THR A 291 2.81 29.39 -22.46
N PRO A 292 3.88 30.18 -22.56
CA PRO A 292 4.06 31.15 -23.63
C PRO A 292 3.98 30.56 -25.05
N LEU A 293 4.44 29.32 -25.17
CA LEU A 293 4.41 28.51 -26.39
C LEU A 293 3.55 27.27 -26.17
N PRO A 294 2.20 27.40 -26.20
CA PRO A 294 1.32 26.26 -25.94
C PRO A 294 1.48 25.19 -27.04
N PRO A 295 1.38 23.92 -26.69
CA PRO A 295 1.54 22.82 -27.62
C PRO A 295 0.43 22.73 -28.68
N ASP A 296 -0.71 23.31 -28.37
CA ASP A 296 -1.89 23.37 -29.25
C ASP A 296 -2.75 24.63 -28.96
N ALA A 297 -3.71 24.87 -29.80
CA ALA A 297 -4.60 26.03 -29.69
C ALA A 297 -5.55 25.98 -28.49
N THR A 298 -5.70 24.81 -27.87
CA THR A 298 -6.60 24.60 -26.74
C THR A 298 -5.91 24.80 -25.39
N THR A 299 -4.59 24.65 -25.33
CA THR A 299 -3.81 24.84 -24.10
C THR A 299 -3.77 26.35 -23.74
N PRO A 300 -4.10 26.73 -22.49
CA PRO A 300 -3.99 28.10 -22.05
C PRO A 300 -2.56 28.63 -22.09
N ARG A 301 -2.38 29.83 -22.63
CA ARG A 301 -1.14 30.61 -22.51
C ARG A 301 -0.95 31.17 -21.11
N LEU A 302 -2.07 31.56 -20.50
CA LEU A 302 -2.13 32.03 -19.13
C LEU A 302 -3.38 31.47 -18.46
N GLU A 303 -3.24 30.93 -17.24
CA GLU A 303 -4.36 30.51 -16.40
C GLU A 303 -4.08 30.93 -14.96
N ALA A 304 -5.06 31.55 -14.33
CA ALA A 304 -5.10 31.80 -12.90
C ALA A 304 -6.46 31.31 -12.38
N ARG A 305 -6.46 30.43 -11.38
CA ARG A 305 -7.67 29.81 -10.86
C ARG A 305 -7.64 29.75 -9.34
N TYR A 306 -8.76 30.09 -8.73
CA TYR A 306 -9.05 29.86 -7.32
C TYR A 306 -10.26 28.94 -7.20
N THR A 307 -10.13 27.82 -6.46
CA THR A 307 -11.17 26.79 -6.38
C THR A 307 -11.24 26.24 -4.96
N PRO A 308 -11.82 26.98 -3.98
CA PRO A 308 -11.96 26.54 -2.62
C PRO A 308 -12.93 25.35 -2.55
N ARG A 309 -12.69 24.48 -1.57
CA ARG A 309 -13.49 23.28 -1.32
C ARG A 309 -14.31 23.43 -0.07
N PHE A 310 -15.61 23.24 -0.18
CA PHE A 310 -16.55 23.23 0.93
C PHE A 310 -17.21 21.85 1.04
N LEU A 311 -17.38 21.38 2.27
CA LEU A 311 -18.16 20.17 2.59
C LEU A 311 -19.41 20.63 3.35
N LEU A 312 -20.59 20.35 2.78
CA LEU A 312 -21.87 20.70 3.38
C LEU A 312 -22.77 19.46 3.41
N GLU A 313 -23.02 18.92 4.59
CA GLU A 313 -23.91 17.74 4.78
C GLU A 313 -23.62 16.56 3.84
N GLY A 314 -22.33 16.28 3.60
CA GLY A 314 -21.89 15.23 2.68
C GLY A 314 -21.74 15.66 1.21
N ALA A 315 -22.29 16.83 0.83
CA ALA A 315 -22.03 17.42 -0.49
C ALA A 315 -20.64 18.08 -0.52
N GLU A 316 -19.92 17.85 -1.59
CA GLU A 316 -18.69 18.59 -1.90
C GLU A 316 -19.01 19.68 -2.92
N LEU A 317 -18.76 20.92 -2.54
CA LEU A 317 -18.98 22.11 -3.38
C LEU A 317 -17.63 22.79 -3.64
N LYS A 318 -17.37 23.11 -4.90
CA LYS A 318 -16.15 23.80 -5.35
C LYS A 318 -16.55 25.02 -6.22
N PRO A 319 -16.89 26.14 -5.61
CA PRO A 319 -16.97 27.37 -6.37
C PRO A 319 -15.59 27.69 -6.94
N PHE A 320 -15.55 28.27 -8.12
CA PHE A 320 -14.30 28.68 -8.72
C PHE A 320 -14.40 30.02 -9.44
N VAL A 321 -13.29 30.72 -9.38
CA VAL A 321 -13.03 31.91 -10.24
C VAL A 321 -11.80 31.59 -11.05
N ARG A 322 -11.86 31.77 -12.35
CA ARG A 322 -10.76 31.49 -13.24
C ARG A 322 -10.64 32.59 -14.29
N TYR A 323 -9.41 32.99 -14.56
CA TYR A 323 -9.02 33.72 -15.76
C TYR A 323 -8.20 32.80 -16.64
N ALA A 324 -8.48 32.74 -17.90
CA ALA A 324 -7.67 32.04 -18.88
C ALA A 324 -7.55 32.80 -20.18
N GLU A 325 -6.39 32.58 -20.82
CA GLU A 325 -6.08 33.09 -22.16
C GLU A 325 -5.58 31.94 -23.03
N THR A 326 -6.23 31.71 -24.16
CA THR A 326 -5.81 30.76 -25.21
C THR A 326 -5.49 31.49 -26.49
N ALA A 327 -5.10 30.77 -27.54
CA ALA A 327 -4.89 31.35 -28.85
C ALA A 327 -6.17 31.97 -29.46
N SER A 328 -7.35 31.48 -29.09
CA SER A 328 -8.64 31.84 -29.68
C SER A 328 -9.58 32.60 -28.76
N ALA A 329 -9.33 32.61 -27.45
CA ALA A 329 -10.23 33.23 -26.47
C ALA A 329 -9.50 33.65 -25.20
N GLN A 330 -10.01 34.71 -24.56
CA GLN A 330 -9.58 35.15 -23.23
C GLN A 330 -10.78 35.57 -22.40
N GLY A 331 -10.71 35.42 -21.10
CA GLY A 331 -11.76 35.91 -20.22
C GLY A 331 -11.83 35.27 -18.87
N TRP A 332 -12.76 35.76 -18.06
CA TRP A 332 -13.09 35.24 -16.74
C TRP A 332 -14.17 34.19 -16.82
N THR A 333 -14.11 33.25 -15.92
CA THR A 333 -15.16 32.26 -15.67
C THR A 333 -15.45 32.23 -14.19
N LEU A 334 -16.72 32.33 -13.83
CA LEU A 334 -17.23 32.08 -12.49
C LEU A 334 -17.98 30.76 -12.52
N GLY A 335 -17.79 29.88 -11.57
CA GLY A 335 -18.51 28.62 -11.63
C GLY A 335 -18.63 27.93 -10.29
N LEU A 336 -19.38 26.84 -10.33
CA LEU A 336 -19.61 25.93 -9.21
C LEU A 336 -19.56 24.50 -9.73
N GLU A 337 -18.64 23.71 -9.19
CA GLU A 337 -18.67 22.26 -9.32
C GLU A 337 -19.22 21.67 -8.00
N GLY A 338 -20.21 20.80 -8.10
CA GLY A 338 -20.80 20.14 -6.96
C GLY A 338 -20.92 18.65 -7.18
N ARG A 339 -20.74 17.85 -6.12
CA ARG A 339 -21.02 16.42 -6.12
C ARG A 339 -21.57 15.99 -4.77
N TYR A 340 -22.44 15.02 -4.78
CA TYR A 340 -23.06 14.46 -3.58
C TYR A 340 -22.91 12.93 -3.56
N PRO A 341 -21.85 12.40 -2.94
CA PRO A 341 -21.69 10.96 -2.78
C PRO A 341 -22.67 10.46 -1.72
N TRP A 342 -23.59 9.60 -2.12
CA TRP A 342 -24.51 8.91 -1.24
C TRP A 342 -24.29 7.41 -1.33
N GLY A 343 -24.37 6.69 -0.20
CA GLY A 343 -24.19 5.26 -0.17
C GLY A 343 -25.03 4.60 0.91
N PHE A 344 -25.50 3.41 0.59
CA PHE A 344 -26.27 2.54 1.47
C PHE A 344 -25.68 1.13 1.42
N ARG A 345 -25.58 0.47 2.57
CA ARG A 345 -25.13 -0.91 2.66
C ARG A 345 -25.92 -1.65 3.74
N GLU A 346 -26.54 -2.77 3.33
CA GLU A 346 -27.28 -3.64 4.22
C GLU A 346 -27.04 -5.11 3.83
N GLY A 347 -26.45 -5.87 4.74
CA GLY A 347 -26.08 -7.26 4.50
C GLY A 347 -25.21 -7.43 3.25
N PRO A 348 -25.63 -8.29 2.29
CA PRO A 348 -24.89 -8.54 1.05
C PRO A 348 -25.03 -7.42 0.01
N PHE A 349 -25.97 -6.48 0.20
CA PHE A 349 -26.29 -5.43 -0.76
C PHE A 349 -25.55 -4.13 -0.45
N SER A 350 -25.08 -3.45 -1.50
CA SER A 350 -24.60 -2.08 -1.42
C SER A 350 -25.08 -1.28 -2.62
N LEU A 351 -25.45 -0.03 -2.37
CA LEU A 351 -25.87 0.93 -3.38
C LEU A 351 -25.07 2.22 -3.18
N SER A 352 -24.50 2.76 -4.25
CA SER A 352 -23.86 4.08 -4.24
C SER A 352 -24.39 4.90 -5.39
N LEU A 353 -24.65 6.16 -5.11
CA LEU A 353 -25.11 7.18 -6.06
C LEU A 353 -24.24 8.41 -5.88
N GLU A 354 -23.70 8.93 -6.96
CA GLU A 354 -22.89 10.15 -6.95
C GLU A 354 -23.34 11.09 -8.08
N PRO A 355 -24.38 11.88 -7.87
CA PRO A 355 -24.74 12.96 -8.78
C PRO A 355 -23.75 14.11 -8.66
N GLY A 356 -23.50 14.78 -9.79
CA GLY A 356 -22.64 15.94 -9.85
C GLY A 356 -23.14 16.96 -10.87
N LEU A 357 -22.71 18.20 -10.69
CA LEU A 357 -23.02 19.30 -11.59
C LEU A 357 -21.80 20.22 -11.76
N LEU A 358 -21.70 20.84 -12.91
CA LEU A 358 -20.79 21.95 -13.20
C LEU A 358 -21.60 23.07 -13.84
N LEU A 359 -21.67 24.19 -13.17
CA LEU A 359 -22.19 25.44 -13.71
C LEU A 359 -21.02 26.40 -13.96
N ALA A 360 -20.90 26.92 -15.16
CA ALA A 360 -19.92 27.94 -15.51
C ALA A 360 -20.59 29.12 -16.16
N LEU A 361 -20.29 30.32 -15.67
CA LEU A 361 -20.79 31.60 -16.12
C LEU A 361 -19.67 32.38 -16.80
N TYR A 362 -19.90 32.81 -18.02
CA TYR A 362 -18.97 33.58 -18.82
C TYR A 362 -19.54 35.00 -19.02
N PRO A 363 -18.83 36.05 -18.59
CA PRO A 363 -19.32 37.44 -18.81
C PRO A 363 -19.62 37.70 -20.27
N GLY A 364 -20.88 38.12 -20.56
CA GLY A 364 -21.35 38.43 -21.91
C GLY A 364 -21.61 37.23 -22.82
N ARG A 365 -21.72 36.01 -22.27
CA ARG A 365 -22.06 34.78 -22.99
C ARG A 365 -23.08 33.94 -22.22
N ASP A 366 -23.69 32.97 -22.89
CA ASP A 366 -24.61 32.05 -22.27
C ASP A 366 -23.89 31.17 -21.24
N PRO A 367 -24.58 30.78 -20.14
CA PRO A 367 -24.03 29.90 -19.13
C PRO A 367 -23.84 28.48 -19.69
N TYR A 368 -22.88 27.77 -19.13
CA TYR A 368 -22.66 26.36 -19.42
C TYR A 368 -23.08 25.52 -18.22
N LEU A 369 -23.83 24.43 -18.46
CA LEU A 369 -24.24 23.48 -17.46
C LEU A 369 -23.90 22.06 -17.93
N SER A 370 -23.18 21.33 -17.11
CA SER A 370 -22.92 19.90 -17.27
C SER A 370 -23.46 19.14 -16.05
N LEU A 371 -24.24 18.12 -16.28
CA LEU A 371 -24.74 17.20 -15.27
C LEU A 371 -24.09 15.84 -15.48
N TRP A 372 -23.63 15.22 -14.41
CA TRP A 372 -23.17 13.83 -14.47
C TRP A 372 -23.66 13.04 -13.28
N GLY A 373 -23.61 11.73 -13.39
CA GLY A 373 -23.94 10.87 -12.29
C GLY A 373 -23.37 9.48 -12.45
N SER A 374 -23.06 8.83 -11.33
CA SER A 374 -22.79 7.41 -11.27
C SER A 374 -23.75 6.73 -10.32
N LEU A 375 -24.19 5.55 -10.70
CA LEU A 375 -24.98 4.63 -9.90
C LEU A 375 -24.26 3.30 -9.88
N ARG A 376 -24.04 2.72 -8.71
CA ARG A 376 -23.49 1.38 -8.57
C ARG A 376 -24.30 0.60 -7.55
N ALA A 377 -24.85 -0.53 -7.97
CA ALA A 377 -25.47 -1.51 -7.10
C ALA A 377 -24.62 -2.78 -7.09
N ALA A 378 -24.36 -3.34 -5.92
CA ALA A 378 -23.62 -4.58 -5.81
C ALA A 378 -24.27 -5.51 -4.78
N PHE A 379 -24.22 -6.79 -5.11
CA PHE A 379 -24.60 -7.91 -4.26
C PHE A 379 -23.39 -8.83 -4.08
N ARG A 380 -23.09 -9.21 -2.83
CA ARG A 380 -21.97 -10.13 -2.51
C ARG A 380 -22.38 -11.06 -1.39
N GLU A 381 -22.50 -12.34 -1.69
CA GLU A 381 -22.80 -13.38 -0.70
C GLU A 381 -22.02 -14.66 -1.02
N GLY A 382 -21.17 -15.09 -0.09
CA GLY A 382 -20.29 -16.23 -0.33
C GLY A 382 -19.40 -16.01 -1.55
N GLU A 383 -19.51 -16.92 -2.52
CA GLU A 383 -18.77 -16.87 -3.79
C GLU A 383 -19.52 -16.09 -4.90
N ALA A 384 -20.77 -15.70 -4.65
CA ALA A 384 -21.59 -14.98 -5.61
C ALA A 384 -21.37 -13.48 -5.53
N ARG A 385 -21.19 -12.84 -6.68
CA ARG A 385 -21.07 -11.39 -6.83
C ARG A 385 -21.82 -10.94 -8.07
N ALA A 386 -22.65 -9.93 -7.91
CA ALA A 386 -23.31 -9.24 -9.01
C ALA A 386 -23.13 -7.74 -8.82
N GLU A 387 -22.73 -7.03 -9.86
CA GLU A 387 -22.59 -5.58 -9.83
C GLU A 387 -23.21 -4.98 -11.10
N VAL A 388 -23.94 -3.88 -10.91
CA VAL A 388 -24.45 -3.02 -11.98
C VAL A 388 -23.89 -1.64 -11.75
N GLY A 389 -23.19 -1.11 -12.74
CA GLY A 389 -22.66 0.26 -12.73
C GLY A 389 -23.23 1.04 -13.91
N TYR A 390 -23.72 2.23 -13.65
CA TYR A 390 -24.07 3.21 -14.68
C TYR A 390 -23.33 4.51 -14.41
N TRP A 391 -22.78 5.10 -15.45
CA TRP A 391 -22.24 6.44 -15.45
C TRP A 391 -22.76 7.20 -16.66
N GLY A 392 -23.13 8.46 -16.46
CA GLY A 392 -23.60 9.31 -17.55
C GLY A 392 -23.26 10.78 -17.34
N ARG A 393 -23.07 11.48 -18.44
CA ARG A 393 -22.88 12.92 -18.49
C ARG A 393 -23.76 13.50 -19.59
N LEU A 394 -24.44 14.59 -19.26
CA LEU A 394 -25.27 15.38 -20.14
C LEU A 394 -24.86 16.85 -20.06
N GLU A 395 -24.89 17.54 -21.18
CA GLU A 395 -24.64 18.98 -21.29
C GLU A 395 -25.95 19.68 -21.78
N PRO A 396 -26.92 19.89 -20.86
CA PRO A 396 -28.25 20.37 -21.27
C PRO A 396 -28.27 21.81 -21.74
N PHE A 397 -27.29 22.65 -21.35
CA PHE A 397 -27.25 24.09 -21.70
C PHE A 397 -25.84 24.55 -22.00
N GLY A 398 -25.74 25.43 -22.96
CA GLY A 398 -24.57 26.26 -23.18
C GLY A 398 -23.99 26.13 -24.58
N PRO A 399 -23.36 27.23 -25.04
CA PRO A 399 -22.47 27.13 -26.16
C PRO A 399 -21.33 26.25 -25.74
N ARG A 400 -20.89 25.42 -26.63
CA ARG A 400 -19.67 24.64 -26.49
C ARG A 400 -18.59 25.57 -25.99
N ASN A 401 -18.26 25.46 -24.76
CA ASN A 401 -17.27 26.10 -23.90
C ASN A 401 -16.49 27.27 -24.51
N LEU A 402 -16.33 28.35 -23.76
CA LEU A 402 -15.45 29.44 -24.13
C LEU A 402 -14.04 28.95 -24.45
N PHE A 403 -13.61 27.93 -23.71
CA PHE A 403 -12.32 27.29 -23.86
C PHE A 403 -12.50 25.80 -24.20
N ALA A 404 -11.98 25.38 -25.35
CA ALA A 404 -12.12 24.00 -25.83
C ALA A 404 -11.54 22.94 -24.85
N TYR A 405 -10.54 23.32 -24.03
CA TYR A 405 -9.97 22.44 -23.02
C TYR A 405 -10.90 22.16 -21.82
N GLU A 406 -11.98 22.93 -21.66
CA GLU A 406 -13.01 22.70 -20.64
C GLU A 406 -14.06 21.69 -21.10
N ALA A 407 -14.15 21.45 -22.38
CA ALA A 407 -15.10 20.50 -22.94
C ALA A 407 -14.83 19.12 -22.36
N ARG A 408 -15.82 18.61 -21.65
CA ARG A 408 -15.81 17.23 -21.17
C ARG A 408 -16.72 16.44 -22.08
N PRO A 409 -16.23 15.36 -22.71
CA PRO A 409 -17.05 14.61 -23.66
C PRO A 409 -18.34 14.11 -22.98
N GLU A 410 -19.46 14.29 -23.65
CA GLU A 410 -20.68 13.59 -23.31
C GLU A 410 -20.41 12.10 -23.42
N GLY A 411 -20.97 11.33 -22.50
CA GLY A 411 -20.78 9.89 -22.52
C GLY A 411 -21.72 9.19 -21.54
N GLN A 412 -21.98 7.97 -21.87
CA GLN A 412 -22.75 7.06 -21.02
C GLN A 412 -22.05 5.71 -21.02
N ARG A 413 -22.05 5.05 -19.87
CA ARG A 413 -21.51 3.70 -19.72
C ARG A 413 -22.38 2.89 -18.77
N LEU A 414 -22.75 1.71 -19.21
CA LEU A 414 -23.37 0.67 -18.41
C LEU A 414 -22.38 -0.48 -18.27
N ASP A 415 -22.13 -0.93 -17.05
CA ASP A 415 -21.33 -2.12 -16.73
C ASP A 415 -22.19 -3.11 -15.94
N LEU A 416 -22.18 -4.37 -16.34
CA LEU A 416 -22.74 -5.49 -15.60
C LEU A 416 -21.61 -6.48 -15.32
N LEU A 417 -21.49 -6.90 -14.08
CA LEU A 417 -20.56 -7.95 -13.65
C LEU A 417 -21.34 -9.02 -12.91
N LEU A 418 -21.14 -10.26 -13.31
CA LEU A 418 -21.64 -11.44 -12.61
C LEU A 418 -20.45 -12.37 -12.34
N ALA A 419 -20.29 -12.82 -11.11
CA ALA A 419 -19.25 -13.77 -10.77
C ALA A 419 -19.79 -14.82 -9.81
N TYR A 420 -19.35 -16.05 -9.99
CA TYR A 420 -19.64 -17.18 -9.11
C TYR A 420 -18.43 -18.12 -9.06
N GLY A 421 -17.84 -18.27 -7.89
CA GLY A 421 -16.62 -19.04 -7.74
C GLY A 421 -15.50 -18.54 -8.67
N PRO A 422 -14.93 -19.41 -9.51
CA PRO A 422 -13.85 -19.06 -10.43
C PRO A 422 -14.30 -18.32 -11.71
N LEU A 423 -15.61 -18.29 -11.98
CA LEU A 423 -16.19 -17.71 -13.20
C LEU A 423 -16.59 -16.26 -12.99
N GLU A 424 -16.24 -15.40 -13.95
CA GLU A 424 -16.63 -14.00 -14.01
C GLU A 424 -17.12 -13.66 -15.41
N GLY A 425 -18.32 -13.10 -15.53
CA GLY A 425 -18.88 -12.55 -16.75
C GLY A 425 -19.02 -11.04 -16.63
N ARG A 426 -18.62 -10.30 -17.66
CA ARG A 426 -18.81 -8.86 -17.75
C ARG A 426 -19.45 -8.48 -19.06
N TYR A 427 -20.42 -7.58 -19.00
CA TYR A 427 -21.00 -6.88 -20.13
C TYR A 427 -20.81 -5.40 -19.93
N TYR A 428 -20.46 -4.68 -20.96
CA TYR A 428 -20.44 -3.23 -20.93
C TYR A 428 -20.98 -2.62 -22.23
N LEU A 429 -21.59 -1.47 -22.09
CA LEU A 429 -22.11 -0.67 -23.17
C LEU A 429 -21.64 0.77 -22.96
N GLU A 430 -20.90 1.30 -23.91
CA GLU A 430 -20.43 2.69 -23.91
C GLU A 430 -21.10 3.48 -25.02
N ASN A 431 -21.41 4.74 -24.71
CA ASN A 431 -21.96 5.72 -25.65
C ASN A 431 -23.12 5.22 -26.51
N PRO A 432 -24.23 4.69 -25.90
CA PRO A 432 -25.33 4.10 -26.66
C PRO A 432 -25.98 5.06 -27.67
N LEU A 433 -25.84 6.37 -27.45
CA LEU A 433 -26.43 7.43 -28.29
C LEU A 433 -25.43 8.06 -29.29
N GLY A 434 -24.18 7.56 -29.31
CA GLY A 434 -23.13 8.10 -30.17
C GLY A 434 -22.23 7.00 -30.75
N ASN A 435 -20.92 7.13 -30.56
CA ASN A 435 -19.95 6.10 -30.94
C ASN A 435 -20.10 4.87 -30.03
N ARG A 436 -21.12 4.09 -30.31
CA ARG A 436 -21.51 2.93 -29.50
C ARG A 436 -20.43 1.86 -29.50
N MET A 437 -20.06 1.41 -28.31
CA MET A 437 -19.21 0.25 -28.11
C MET A 437 -19.89 -0.74 -27.15
N VAL A 438 -20.00 -1.99 -27.56
CA VAL A 438 -20.52 -3.11 -26.75
C VAL A 438 -19.37 -4.09 -26.50
N GLY A 439 -19.27 -4.59 -25.29
CA GLY A 439 -18.34 -5.67 -24.99
C GLY A 439 -18.94 -6.70 -24.05
N VAL A 440 -18.57 -7.94 -24.31
CA VAL A 440 -18.86 -9.09 -23.45
C VAL A 440 -17.54 -9.77 -23.14
N GLU A 441 -17.31 -10.09 -21.88
CA GLU A 441 -16.09 -10.74 -21.44
C GLU A 441 -16.45 -11.87 -20.47
N VAL A 442 -15.80 -13.01 -20.63
CA VAL A 442 -15.87 -14.12 -19.68
C VAL A 442 -14.44 -14.43 -19.22
N ALA A 443 -14.28 -14.56 -17.93
CA ALA A 443 -13.01 -14.93 -17.33
C ALA A 443 -13.20 -16.16 -16.43
N TYR A 444 -12.22 -17.03 -16.43
CA TYR A 444 -12.08 -18.15 -15.52
C TYR A 444 -10.78 -17.98 -14.74
N ARG A 445 -10.87 -18.07 -13.42
CA ARG A 445 -9.73 -17.92 -12.52
C ARG A 445 -9.52 -19.22 -11.75
N ASP A 446 -8.31 -19.74 -11.83
CA ASP A 446 -7.85 -20.91 -11.08
C ASP A 446 -6.57 -20.57 -10.33
N GLU A 447 -6.44 -21.04 -9.10
CA GLU A 447 -5.27 -20.73 -8.26
C GLU A 447 -3.97 -21.33 -8.80
N ALA A 448 -4.04 -22.51 -9.45
CA ALA A 448 -2.89 -23.20 -10.01
C ALA A 448 -2.61 -22.84 -11.48
N LEU A 449 -3.66 -22.66 -12.28
CA LEU A 449 -3.56 -22.43 -13.71
C LEU A 449 -3.54 -20.95 -14.11
N GLY A 450 -3.96 -20.05 -13.21
CA GLY A 450 -4.04 -18.63 -13.48
C GLY A 450 -5.39 -18.17 -14.00
N ARG A 451 -5.42 -17.05 -14.73
CA ARG A 451 -6.66 -16.43 -15.23
C ARG A 451 -6.70 -16.45 -16.75
N PHE A 452 -7.73 -17.07 -17.28
CA PHE A 452 -8.08 -17.06 -18.70
C PHE A 452 -9.21 -16.06 -18.93
N ARG A 453 -9.12 -15.31 -20.02
CA ARG A 453 -10.13 -14.32 -20.39
C ARG A 453 -10.39 -14.36 -21.88
N VAL A 454 -11.66 -14.42 -22.24
CA VAL A 454 -12.13 -14.31 -23.62
C VAL A 454 -13.17 -13.20 -23.63
N GLY A 455 -13.01 -12.28 -24.54
CA GLY A 455 -13.95 -11.18 -24.72
C GLY A 455 -14.26 -10.96 -26.18
N TRP A 456 -15.43 -10.40 -26.43
CA TRP A 456 -15.79 -9.85 -27.71
C TRP A 456 -16.23 -8.41 -27.53
N ARG A 457 -15.80 -7.55 -28.42
CA ARG A 457 -16.23 -6.16 -28.44
C ARG A 457 -16.57 -5.71 -29.84
N GLU A 458 -17.64 -4.93 -29.93
CA GLU A 458 -18.16 -4.31 -31.13
C GLU A 458 -18.17 -2.80 -30.95
N GLY A 459 -17.61 -2.11 -31.93
CA GLY A 459 -17.54 -0.66 -31.99
C GLY A 459 -17.24 -0.25 -33.42
N SER A 460 -16.20 0.57 -33.62
CA SER A 460 -15.70 0.89 -34.96
C SER A 460 -15.00 -0.30 -35.64
N TYR A 461 -14.51 -1.24 -34.85
CA TYR A 461 -13.83 -2.44 -35.31
C TYR A 461 -14.19 -3.64 -34.42
N PRO A 462 -14.98 -4.62 -34.92
CA PRO A 462 -15.33 -5.79 -34.11
C PRO A 462 -14.11 -6.70 -33.90
N GLU A 463 -13.91 -7.15 -32.66
CA GLU A 463 -12.78 -8.02 -32.34
C GLU A 463 -13.06 -8.98 -31.18
N TRP A 464 -12.41 -10.15 -31.25
CA TRP A 464 -12.26 -11.06 -30.13
C TRP A 464 -10.97 -10.77 -29.39
N LEU A 465 -11.02 -10.76 -28.05
CA LEU A 465 -9.87 -10.58 -27.18
C LEU A 465 -9.63 -11.87 -26.39
N PHE A 466 -8.40 -12.34 -26.44
CA PHE A 466 -7.94 -13.48 -25.67
C PHE A 466 -6.80 -13.01 -24.77
N ALA A 467 -6.87 -13.32 -23.49
CA ALA A 467 -5.81 -13.00 -22.56
C ALA A 467 -5.64 -14.14 -21.57
N TYR A 468 -4.42 -14.34 -21.18
CA TYR A 468 -4.03 -15.25 -20.12
C TYR A 468 -3.16 -14.49 -19.12
N ALA A 469 -3.27 -14.83 -17.84
CA ALA A 469 -2.35 -14.35 -16.83
C ALA A 469 -1.97 -15.53 -15.93
N MET A 470 -0.69 -15.75 -15.74
CA MET A 470 -0.18 -16.77 -14.82
C MET A 470 -0.71 -16.54 -13.40
N PRO A 471 -0.76 -17.57 -12.55
CA PRO A 471 -1.03 -17.39 -11.12
C PRO A 471 -0.03 -16.40 -10.53
N GLU A 472 -0.51 -15.53 -9.63
CA GLU A 472 0.41 -14.66 -8.88
C GLU A 472 1.30 -15.54 -7.98
N PRO A 473 2.62 -15.36 -8.02
CA PRO A 473 3.52 -16.15 -7.20
C PRO A 473 3.31 -15.85 -5.71
N ASP A 474 3.53 -16.87 -4.87
CA ASP A 474 3.49 -16.69 -3.43
C ASP A 474 4.46 -15.57 -3.01
N ARG A 475 4.04 -14.75 -2.05
CA ARG A 475 4.86 -13.66 -1.49
C ARG A 475 6.15 -14.18 -0.84
N ALA A 476 6.17 -15.41 -0.37
CA ALA A 476 7.37 -16.06 0.17
C ALA A 476 8.40 -16.41 -0.92
N CYS A 477 8.04 -16.39 -2.20
CA CYS A 477 8.92 -16.69 -3.32
C CYS A 477 9.88 -15.52 -3.54
N CYS A 478 11.19 -15.74 -3.42
CA CYS A 478 12.21 -14.69 -3.55
C CYS A 478 12.42 -14.25 -4.99
N GLN A 479 12.32 -15.18 -5.92
CA GLN A 479 12.41 -14.95 -7.35
C GLN A 479 11.29 -15.67 -8.07
N ALA A 480 10.57 -14.96 -8.91
CA ALA A 480 9.51 -15.53 -9.73
C ALA A 480 9.30 -14.71 -11.00
N LEU A 481 8.90 -15.39 -12.05
CA LEU A 481 8.48 -14.80 -13.31
C LEU A 481 6.97 -14.94 -13.44
N TRP A 482 6.31 -13.87 -13.81
CA TRP A 482 4.89 -13.85 -14.12
C TRP A 482 4.65 -13.26 -15.50
N LEU A 483 3.79 -13.90 -16.28
CA LEU A 483 3.50 -13.54 -17.67
C LEU A 483 2.00 -13.37 -17.89
N ALA A 484 1.63 -12.37 -18.68
CA ALA A 484 0.26 -12.18 -19.14
C ALA A 484 0.23 -11.74 -20.61
N PRO A 485 0.20 -12.69 -21.54
CA PRO A 485 -0.02 -12.42 -22.96
C PRO A 485 -1.47 -12.07 -23.26
N GLN A 486 -1.67 -11.27 -24.31
CA GLN A 486 -2.97 -10.98 -24.89
C GLN A 486 -2.91 -10.87 -26.40
N VAL A 487 -4.00 -11.23 -27.07
CA VAL A 487 -4.17 -11.10 -28.52
C VAL A 487 -5.60 -10.71 -28.85
N GLY A 488 -5.76 -9.82 -29.81
CA GLY A 488 -7.05 -9.47 -30.41
C GLY A 488 -7.12 -9.95 -31.85
N LEU A 489 -8.26 -10.51 -32.23
CA LEU A 489 -8.55 -11.02 -33.55
C LEU A 489 -9.78 -10.33 -34.11
N GLY A 490 -9.64 -9.62 -35.21
CA GLY A 490 -10.73 -8.99 -35.95
C GLY A 490 -10.97 -9.64 -37.31
N PRO A 491 -11.87 -9.08 -38.13
CA PRO A 491 -12.21 -9.63 -39.45
C PRO A 491 -11.01 -9.73 -40.40
N GLU A 492 -10.04 -8.85 -40.25
CA GLU A 492 -8.84 -8.79 -41.10
C GLU A 492 -7.62 -9.49 -40.50
N GLY A 493 -7.81 -10.30 -39.43
CA GLY A 493 -6.76 -11.00 -38.71
C GLY A 493 -6.42 -10.38 -37.36
N VAL A 494 -5.13 -10.41 -36.98
CA VAL A 494 -4.69 -9.86 -35.68
C VAL A 494 -4.92 -8.36 -35.62
N SER A 495 -5.72 -7.91 -34.64
CA SER A 495 -6.00 -6.49 -34.37
C SER A 495 -5.03 -5.88 -33.37
N ARG A 496 -4.58 -6.67 -32.42
CA ARG A 496 -3.60 -6.29 -31.40
C ARG A 496 -2.90 -7.50 -30.83
N TYR A 497 -1.76 -7.27 -30.23
CA TYR A 497 -1.08 -8.24 -29.37
C TYR A 497 -0.31 -7.52 -28.28
N GLY A 498 -0.09 -8.19 -27.17
CA GLY A 498 0.64 -7.60 -26.06
C GLY A 498 1.13 -8.66 -25.08
N LEU A 499 2.10 -8.26 -24.28
CA LEU A 499 2.69 -9.06 -23.24
C LEU A 499 2.96 -8.17 -22.03
N THR A 500 2.49 -8.60 -20.86
CA THR A 500 2.97 -8.09 -19.59
C THR A 500 3.85 -9.13 -18.95
N LEU A 501 5.07 -8.74 -18.61
CA LEU A 501 6.06 -9.55 -17.92
C LEU A 501 6.34 -8.90 -16.57
N ARG A 502 6.32 -9.69 -15.49
CA ARG A 502 6.77 -9.27 -14.17
C ARG A 502 7.87 -10.18 -13.69
N LEU A 503 8.97 -9.59 -13.30
CA LEU A 503 10.05 -10.28 -12.60
C LEU A 503 9.99 -9.86 -11.14
N TYR A 504 9.76 -10.81 -10.28
CA TYR A 504 9.85 -10.64 -8.84
C TYR A 504 11.25 -11.01 -8.39
N ASP A 505 11.92 -10.08 -7.72
CA ASP A 505 13.26 -10.28 -7.17
C ASP A 505 13.34 -9.63 -5.78
N GLY A 506 13.43 -10.47 -4.75
CA GLY A 506 13.49 -10.02 -3.36
C GLY A 506 12.32 -9.12 -2.98
N CYS A 507 12.62 -7.84 -2.87
CA CYS A 507 11.72 -6.77 -2.46
C CYS A 507 10.91 -6.16 -3.61
N PHE A 508 11.35 -6.37 -4.84
CA PHE A 508 10.88 -5.61 -5.99
C PHE A 508 10.10 -6.46 -6.98
N ALA A 509 9.17 -5.82 -7.67
CA ALA A 509 8.53 -6.35 -8.86
C ALA A 509 8.81 -5.39 -10.02
N TYR A 510 9.56 -5.87 -10.98
CA TYR A 510 9.84 -5.18 -12.24
C TYR A 510 8.77 -5.57 -13.24
N GLU A 511 8.04 -4.61 -13.77
CA GLU A 511 6.99 -4.85 -14.74
C GLU A 511 7.37 -4.26 -16.10
N LEU A 512 7.29 -5.05 -17.15
CA LEU A 512 7.43 -4.63 -18.54
C LEU A 512 6.11 -4.91 -19.25
N LYS A 513 5.51 -3.89 -19.86
CA LYS A 513 4.32 -3.98 -20.68
C LYS A 513 4.68 -3.62 -22.11
N ALA A 514 4.50 -4.53 -23.04
CA ALA A 514 4.63 -4.27 -24.45
C ALA A 514 3.30 -4.55 -25.13
N GLN A 515 2.82 -3.62 -25.94
CA GLN A 515 1.58 -3.78 -26.69
C GLN A 515 1.72 -3.14 -28.06
N ASN A 516 1.13 -3.78 -29.06
CA ASN A 516 0.96 -3.21 -30.38
C ASN A 516 -0.52 -3.29 -30.76
N VAL A 517 -1.11 -2.17 -31.12
CA VAL A 517 -2.49 -2.03 -31.59
C VAL A 517 -2.43 -1.73 -33.08
N LEU A 518 -2.79 -2.71 -33.89
CA LEU A 518 -2.81 -2.60 -35.36
C LEU A 518 -4.11 -1.97 -35.84
N LYS A 519 -5.23 -2.29 -35.19
CA LYS A 519 -6.58 -1.76 -35.42
C LYS A 519 -7.19 -1.40 -34.08
N GLY A 520 -7.50 -0.12 -33.89
CA GLY A 520 -8.10 0.41 -32.67
C GLY A 520 -9.60 0.65 -32.78
N GLN A 521 -10.25 0.78 -31.62
CA GLN A 521 -11.64 1.20 -31.52
C GLN A 521 -11.68 2.75 -31.46
N TYR A 522 -12.51 3.39 -32.29
CA TYR A 522 -12.73 4.84 -32.32
C TYR A 522 -11.44 5.65 -32.09
N ASP A 523 -11.28 6.23 -30.88
CA ASP A 523 -10.15 7.08 -30.50
C ASP A 523 -8.97 6.31 -29.91
N GLU A 524 -8.97 4.96 -29.98
CA GLU A 524 -7.88 4.15 -29.46
C GLU A 524 -6.63 4.34 -30.33
N ALA A 525 -5.53 4.79 -29.74
CA ALA A 525 -4.29 5.02 -30.44
C ALA A 525 -3.75 3.68 -31.00
N THR A 526 -3.45 3.67 -32.30
CA THR A 526 -2.76 2.56 -32.96
C THR A 526 -1.24 2.72 -32.84
N GLY A 527 -0.51 1.62 -32.96
CA GLY A 527 0.94 1.60 -32.88
C GLY A 527 1.48 0.82 -31.69
N PHE A 528 2.80 0.81 -31.59
CA PHE A 528 3.53 0.13 -30.54
C PHE A 528 3.63 1.01 -29.29
N SER A 529 3.50 0.39 -28.13
CA SER A 529 3.77 1.01 -26.82
C SER A 529 4.55 0.06 -25.92
N LEU A 530 5.49 0.61 -25.18
CA LEU A 530 6.30 -0.07 -24.19
C LEU A 530 6.27 0.73 -22.88
N GLY A 531 6.02 0.07 -21.78
CA GLY A 531 6.03 0.68 -20.46
C GLY A 531 6.84 -0.16 -19.49
N PHE A 532 7.58 0.50 -18.61
CA PHE A 532 8.29 -0.13 -17.50
C PHE A 532 7.76 0.41 -16.18
N GLY A 533 7.58 -0.49 -15.22
CA GLY A 533 7.18 -0.17 -13.85
C GLY A 533 8.05 -0.91 -12.84
N LEU A 534 8.33 -0.24 -11.74
CA LEU A 534 8.97 -0.85 -10.57
C LEU A 534 8.06 -0.60 -9.37
N ARG A 535 7.81 -1.60 -8.56
CA ARG A 535 7.05 -1.44 -7.31
C ARG A 535 7.66 -2.27 -6.19
N VAL A 536 7.52 -1.81 -4.97
CA VAL A 536 7.85 -2.60 -3.79
C VAL A 536 6.73 -3.65 -3.60
N ARG A 537 7.13 -4.85 -3.30
CA ARG A 537 6.27 -6.05 -3.24
C ARG A 537 5.46 -6.15 -1.93
#